data_8067e37f160a6596a04bff1cbdb45919
#
_entry.id   8067e37f160a6596a04bff1cbdb45919
#
_cell.length_a   1.000
_cell.length_b   1.000
_cell.length_c   1.000
_cell.angle_alpha   90.00
_cell.angle_beta   90.00
_cell.angle_gamma   90.00
#
_symmetry.space_group_name_H-M   'P 1'
#
loop_
_entity.id
_entity.type
_entity.pdbx_description
1 polymer ?
#
loop_
_entity_poly.entity_id
_entity_poly.type
_entity_poly.pdbx_seq_one_letter_code
_entity_poly.pdbx_strand_id
1 'polypeptide(L)'
;MNHGPIIVDNNLFLSPELAQVKLSQGVAFVHNTIAWKIWPTGDVDERQTPYMFPHDTQIKGYHDCPCGNVCYFNNLLLRENLSMYENSKLPTKMEGNVVDTLVQYRVEEMADGWYLEFIPTKSLSKECTKALVYSQQLGEAVIPRQRIELPDGKKAFDKDYLGRKRKKRGNLPGAIEFKGDSRVRVKVYDTWN
;
A
#
# COMPACT_ATOMS: atom_id res chain seq x y z
N MET A 1 11.46 -10.91 4.84
CA MET A 1 11.25 -11.61 3.55
C MET A 1 9.96 -12.37 3.64
N ASN A 2 9.19 -12.39 2.56
CA ASN A 2 7.86 -13.01 2.53
C ASN A 2 7.53 -13.42 1.10
N HIS A 3 6.79 -14.53 0.94
CA HIS A 3 6.41 -15.04 -0.37
C HIS A 3 4.98 -14.65 -0.80
N GLY A 4 4.14 -14.16 0.07
CA GLY A 4 2.73 -13.85 -0.24
C GLY A 4 1.84 -15.10 -0.39
N PRO A 5 0.62 -14.95 -0.89
CA PRO A 5 -0.01 -13.69 -1.28
C PRO A 5 -0.33 -12.79 -0.10
N ILE A 6 -0.06 -11.50 -0.23
CA ILE A 6 -0.33 -10.50 0.81
C ILE A 6 -1.01 -9.29 0.18
N ILE A 7 -2.00 -8.75 0.87
CA ILE A 7 -2.62 -7.47 0.55
C ILE A 7 -2.39 -6.52 1.72
N VAL A 8 -1.93 -5.33 1.39
CA VAL A 8 -1.77 -4.19 2.29
C VAL A 8 -2.56 -3.05 1.70
N ASP A 9 -3.74 -2.77 2.25
CA ASP A 9 -4.62 -1.77 1.66
C ASP A 9 -5.18 -0.78 2.68
N ASN A 10 -5.42 0.43 2.21
CA ASN A 10 -6.02 1.52 2.97
C ASN A 10 -5.31 1.85 4.30
N ASN A 11 -4.00 1.67 4.40
CA ASN A 11 -3.27 1.99 5.62
C ASN A 11 -2.68 3.41 5.59
N LEU A 12 -2.49 3.97 6.77
CA LEU A 12 -1.80 5.22 7.03
C LEU A 12 -0.44 4.91 7.66
N PHE A 13 0.61 4.83 6.85
CA PHE A 13 1.99 4.63 7.29
C PHE A 13 2.69 5.98 7.40
N LEU A 14 2.47 6.67 8.51
CA LEU A 14 2.84 8.08 8.68
C LEU A 14 4.16 8.30 9.44
N SER A 15 4.77 7.23 9.99
CA SER A 15 6.06 7.36 10.64
C SER A 15 7.20 7.45 9.62
N PRO A 16 8.03 8.49 9.67
CA PRO A 16 9.20 8.62 8.80
C PRO A 16 10.34 7.65 9.18
N GLU A 17 10.28 7.09 10.39
CA GLU A 17 11.29 6.16 10.91
C GLU A 17 11.10 4.72 10.44
N LEU A 18 9.93 4.39 9.94
CA LEU A 18 9.67 3.06 9.39
C LEU A 18 10.33 2.88 8.04
N ALA A 19 10.73 1.65 7.77
CA ALA A 19 11.25 1.25 6.48
C ALA A 19 10.52 0.01 5.96
N GLN A 20 10.25 0.01 4.67
CA GLN A 20 9.71 -1.17 4.02
C GLN A 20 10.80 -2.21 3.80
N VAL A 21 10.50 -3.46 4.11
CA VAL A 21 11.43 -4.56 3.86
C VAL A 21 11.42 -4.93 2.38
N LYS A 22 12.58 -4.89 1.78
CA LYS A 22 12.83 -4.95 0.34
C LYS A 22 12.70 -6.32 -0.32
N LEU A 23 12.84 -7.41 0.42
CA LEU A 23 12.91 -8.76 -0.12
C LEU A 23 11.59 -9.53 0.07
N SER A 24 10.46 -8.86 -0.11
CA SER A 24 9.16 -9.51 -0.13
C SER A 24 8.67 -9.65 -1.56
N GLN A 25 7.94 -10.72 -1.85
CA GLN A 25 7.30 -10.97 -3.14
C GLN A 25 5.85 -11.41 -2.92
N GLY A 26 5.02 -11.35 -3.96
CA GLY A 26 3.61 -11.69 -3.86
C GLY A 26 2.80 -10.69 -3.02
N VAL A 27 3.18 -9.41 -3.02
CA VAL A 27 2.57 -8.37 -2.18
C VAL A 27 1.88 -7.33 -3.04
N ALA A 28 0.67 -6.93 -2.66
CA ALA A 28 -0.05 -5.83 -3.27
C ALA A 28 -0.29 -4.71 -2.24
N PHE A 29 0.20 -3.51 -2.54
CA PHE A 29 -0.07 -2.28 -1.83
C PHE A 29 -1.14 -1.50 -2.58
N VAL A 30 -2.31 -1.30 -2.00
CA VAL A 30 -3.45 -0.69 -2.67
C VAL A 30 -4.03 0.45 -1.82
N HIS A 31 -4.09 1.65 -2.36
CA HIS A 31 -4.66 2.81 -1.67
C HIS A 31 -4.04 3.11 -0.29
N ASN A 32 -2.74 2.93 -0.10
CA ASN A 32 -2.08 3.34 1.14
C ASN A 32 -1.55 4.78 1.04
N THR A 33 -1.46 5.46 2.17
CA THR A 33 -0.70 6.71 2.33
C THR A 33 0.59 6.36 3.05
N ILE A 34 1.74 6.58 2.39
CA ILE A 34 3.04 6.05 2.81
C ILE A 34 4.06 7.18 2.96
N ALA A 35 4.49 7.42 4.20
CA ALA A 35 5.55 8.37 4.54
C ALA A 35 6.86 7.69 4.96
N TRP A 36 6.91 6.38 5.03
CA TRP A 36 8.11 5.65 5.41
C TRP A 36 9.18 5.66 4.31
N LYS A 37 10.40 5.32 4.69
CA LYS A 37 11.51 5.10 3.78
C LYS A 37 11.37 3.73 3.12
N ILE A 38 11.53 3.69 1.79
CA ILE A 38 11.57 2.45 1.03
C ILE A 38 13.05 2.13 0.75
N TRP A 39 13.55 1.04 1.31
CA TRP A 39 14.95 0.66 1.15
C TRP A 39 15.22 0.10 -0.24
N PRO A 40 16.30 0.53 -0.89
CA PRO A 40 16.68 -0.02 -2.19
C PRO A 40 16.96 -1.53 -2.08
N THR A 41 16.64 -2.23 -3.16
CA THR A 41 16.70 -3.68 -3.27
C THR A 41 18.06 -4.16 -3.80
N GLY A 42 19.15 -3.56 -3.40
CA GLY A 42 20.47 -3.77 -4.02
C GLY A 42 20.91 -5.24 -4.13
N ASP A 43 20.80 -6.01 -3.08
CA ASP A 43 21.35 -7.35 -3.07
C ASP A 43 20.27 -8.41 -2.84
N VAL A 44 20.40 -9.50 -3.58
CA VAL A 44 19.62 -10.72 -3.34
C VAL A 44 20.18 -11.39 -2.10
N ASP A 45 19.32 -11.59 -1.13
CA ASP A 45 19.65 -12.44 0.00
C ASP A 45 19.58 -13.90 -0.47
N GLU A 46 20.67 -14.62 -0.40
CA GLU A 46 20.76 -16.02 -0.83
C GLU A 46 20.03 -16.99 0.10
N ARG A 47 19.50 -16.49 1.22
CA ARG A 47 18.75 -17.31 2.16
C ARG A 47 17.43 -17.77 1.55
N GLN A 48 17.16 -19.04 1.69
CA GLN A 48 15.86 -19.58 1.40
C GLN A 48 14.91 -19.38 2.60
N THR A 49 13.69 -18.94 2.31
CA THR A 49 12.65 -18.74 3.32
C THR A 49 11.52 -19.74 3.12
N PRO A 50 10.88 -20.22 4.22
CA PRO A 50 9.75 -21.10 4.13
C PRO A 50 8.54 -20.38 3.52
N TYR A 51 7.73 -21.12 2.78
CA TYR A 51 6.43 -20.64 2.34
C TYR A 51 5.30 -21.58 2.75
N MET A 52 4.12 -21.04 2.90
CA MET A 52 2.90 -21.72 3.28
C MET A 52 1.78 -21.33 2.32
N PHE A 53 0.75 -22.15 2.20
CA PHE A 53 -0.46 -21.70 1.53
C PHE A 53 -1.27 -20.75 2.42
N PRO A 54 -2.10 -19.88 1.85
CA PRO A 54 -2.97 -19.00 2.63
C PRO A 54 -3.80 -19.81 3.63
N HIS A 55 -3.88 -19.30 4.87
CA HIS A 55 -4.60 -19.92 5.98
C HIS A 55 -4.08 -21.31 6.42
N ASP A 56 -2.86 -21.66 6.03
CA ASP A 56 -2.16 -22.88 6.43
C ASP A 56 -0.89 -22.50 7.20
N THR A 57 -0.55 -23.25 8.23
CA THR A 57 0.67 -23.10 9.02
C THR A 57 1.74 -24.11 8.67
N GLN A 58 1.42 -25.09 7.81
CA GLN A 58 2.35 -26.11 7.39
C GLN A 58 3.31 -25.58 6.34
N ILE A 59 4.60 -25.70 6.59
CA ILE A 59 5.64 -25.37 5.61
C ILE A 59 5.48 -26.28 4.39
N LYS A 60 5.33 -25.69 3.21
CA LYS A 60 5.20 -26.42 1.93
C LYS A 60 6.53 -26.53 1.19
N GLY A 61 7.49 -25.72 1.56
CA GLY A 61 8.83 -25.74 0.99
C GLY A 61 9.63 -24.49 1.35
N TYR A 62 10.83 -24.42 0.80
CA TYR A 62 11.74 -23.29 0.95
C TYR A 62 12.08 -22.74 -0.44
N HIS A 63 12.16 -21.43 -0.55
CA HIS A 63 12.47 -20.78 -1.81
C HIS A 63 13.23 -19.48 -1.57
N ASP A 64 14.04 -19.09 -2.55
CA ASP A 64 14.65 -17.77 -2.61
C ASP A 64 13.57 -16.69 -2.67
N CYS A 65 13.90 -15.53 -2.15
CA CYS A 65 13.01 -14.36 -2.22
C CYS A 65 13.69 -13.26 -3.06
N PRO A 66 13.80 -13.45 -4.39
CA PRO A 66 14.29 -12.39 -5.25
C PRO A 66 13.32 -11.20 -5.22
N CYS A 67 13.83 -10.01 -5.35
CA CYS A 67 13.01 -8.82 -5.34
C CYS A 67 12.05 -8.75 -6.55
N GLY A 68 10.83 -8.26 -6.31
CA GLY A 68 9.79 -8.07 -7.32
C GLY A 68 8.52 -8.87 -7.02
N ASN A 69 7.70 -9.13 -8.03
CA ASN A 69 6.35 -9.67 -7.88
C ASN A 69 5.52 -8.84 -6.89
N VAL A 70 5.63 -7.52 -7.00
CA VAL A 70 4.98 -6.54 -6.11
C VAL A 70 4.06 -5.67 -6.94
N CYS A 71 2.91 -5.35 -6.37
CA CYS A 71 1.94 -4.44 -6.97
C CYS A 71 1.78 -3.20 -6.11
N TYR A 72 1.79 -2.02 -6.74
CA TYR A 72 1.46 -0.74 -6.11
C TYR A 72 0.37 -0.06 -6.93
N PHE A 73 -0.84 0.01 -6.37
CA PHE A 73 -1.99 0.62 -7.04
C PHE A 73 -2.57 1.77 -6.22
N ASN A 74 -2.67 2.95 -6.84
CA ASN A 74 -3.34 4.12 -6.26
C ASN A 74 -2.82 4.53 -4.87
N ASN A 75 -1.55 4.29 -4.54
CA ASN A 75 -0.97 4.76 -3.29
C ASN A 75 -0.57 6.24 -3.39
N LEU A 76 -0.56 6.92 -2.25
CA LEU A 76 0.03 8.23 -2.06
C LEU A 76 1.37 8.08 -1.34
N LEU A 77 2.45 8.45 -1.99
CA LEU A 77 3.82 8.35 -1.50
C LEU A 77 4.30 9.74 -1.07
N LEU A 78 4.51 9.93 0.22
CA LEU A 78 4.82 11.24 0.82
C LEU A 78 6.32 11.52 0.96
N ARG A 79 7.17 10.53 0.68
CA ARG A 79 8.61 10.67 0.90
C ARG A 79 9.45 10.22 -0.29
N GLU A 80 9.19 9.04 -0.81
CA GLU A 80 10.02 8.42 -1.84
C GLU A 80 9.16 7.88 -2.98
N ASN A 81 9.77 7.75 -4.14
CA ASN A 81 9.16 7.07 -5.29
C ASN A 81 9.41 5.55 -5.24
N LEU A 82 9.01 4.86 -6.28
CA LEU A 82 9.14 3.40 -6.41
C LEU A 82 10.31 2.99 -7.34
N SER A 83 11.23 3.88 -7.67
CA SER A 83 12.32 3.63 -8.62
C SER A 83 13.26 2.49 -8.18
N MET A 84 13.32 2.18 -6.89
CA MET A 84 14.10 1.05 -6.40
C MET A 84 13.68 -0.31 -6.99
N TYR A 85 12.46 -0.40 -7.52
CA TYR A 85 11.97 -1.62 -8.14
C TYR A 85 12.31 -1.73 -9.64
N GLU A 86 12.96 -0.72 -10.24
CA GLU A 86 13.36 -0.75 -11.66
C GLU A 86 14.32 -1.89 -11.97
N ASN A 87 15.14 -2.28 -10.98
CA ASN A 87 16.08 -3.41 -11.09
C ASN A 87 15.56 -4.71 -10.45
N SER A 88 14.27 -4.83 -10.23
CA SER A 88 13.67 -6.04 -9.67
C SER A 88 13.84 -7.23 -10.59
N LYS A 89 14.18 -8.39 -10.03
CA LYS A 89 14.32 -9.65 -10.79
C LYS A 89 12.98 -10.21 -11.27
N LEU A 90 11.92 -9.98 -10.49
CA LEU A 90 10.57 -10.39 -10.85
C LEU A 90 9.75 -9.18 -11.31
N PRO A 91 8.80 -9.37 -12.21
CA PRO A 91 7.93 -8.28 -12.69
C PRO A 91 7.22 -7.55 -11.55
N THR A 92 7.06 -6.24 -11.71
CA THR A 92 6.31 -5.36 -10.82
C THR A 92 5.16 -4.70 -11.57
N LYS A 93 4.10 -4.32 -10.85
CA LYS A 93 2.96 -3.56 -11.40
C LYS A 93 2.80 -2.28 -10.58
N MET A 94 2.90 -1.13 -11.23
CA MET A 94 2.86 0.16 -10.55
C MET A 94 1.96 1.12 -11.31
N GLU A 95 0.70 1.22 -10.88
CA GLU A 95 -0.30 2.03 -11.57
C GLU A 95 -1.00 3.00 -10.60
N GLY A 96 -1.23 4.20 -11.07
CA GLY A 96 -2.05 5.19 -10.36
C GLY A 96 -1.44 5.77 -9.08
N ASN A 97 -0.21 5.41 -8.73
CA ASN A 97 0.47 5.98 -7.56
C ASN A 97 0.80 7.45 -7.80
N VAL A 98 0.79 8.23 -6.74
CA VAL A 98 1.20 9.64 -6.75
C VAL A 98 2.28 9.84 -5.73
N VAL A 99 3.37 10.46 -6.16
CA VAL A 99 4.46 10.91 -5.29
C VAL A 99 4.25 12.40 -5.01
N ASP A 100 4.08 12.75 -3.75
CA ASP A 100 3.90 14.13 -3.32
C ASP A 100 4.67 14.40 -2.03
N THR A 101 5.94 14.73 -2.17
CA THR A 101 6.85 15.00 -1.06
C THR A 101 6.64 16.38 -0.42
N LEU A 102 5.76 17.20 -0.98
CA LEU A 102 5.44 18.54 -0.49
C LEU A 102 4.23 18.56 0.44
N VAL A 103 3.50 17.47 0.55
CA VAL A 103 2.38 17.36 1.49
C VAL A 103 2.89 17.54 2.91
N GLN A 104 2.34 18.52 3.59
CA GLN A 104 2.56 18.70 5.02
C GLN A 104 1.49 17.96 5.77
N TYR A 105 1.87 17.12 6.72
CA TYR A 105 0.94 16.40 7.59
C TYR A 105 1.41 16.40 9.03
N ARG A 106 0.46 16.27 9.94
CA ARG A 106 0.72 16.01 11.35
C ARG A 106 -0.33 15.05 11.91
N VAL A 107 0.08 14.30 12.91
CA VAL A 107 -0.80 13.46 13.70
C VAL A 107 -0.83 14.03 15.13
N GLU A 108 -2.01 14.24 15.66
CA GLU A 108 -2.23 14.90 16.94
C GLU A 108 -3.17 14.08 17.81
N GLU A 109 -2.77 13.84 19.04
CA GLU A 109 -3.63 13.22 20.04
C GLU A 109 -4.54 14.26 20.68
N MET A 110 -5.83 13.95 20.71
CA MET A 110 -6.86 14.76 21.36
C MET A 110 -7.58 13.93 22.42
N ALA A 111 -8.39 14.58 23.24
CA ALA A 111 -9.11 13.90 24.32
C ALA A 111 -9.99 12.73 23.87
N ASP A 112 -10.46 12.74 22.63
CA ASP A 112 -11.39 11.77 22.06
C ASP A 112 -10.75 10.85 21.01
N GLY A 113 -9.46 11.02 20.70
CA GLY A 113 -8.76 10.19 19.71
C GLY A 113 -7.63 10.88 18.97
N TRP A 114 -7.12 10.19 17.96
CA TRP A 114 -6.04 10.67 17.12
C TRP A 114 -6.56 11.28 15.83
N TYR A 115 -6.02 12.42 15.47
CA TYR A 115 -6.40 13.16 14.27
C TYR A 115 -5.23 13.28 13.32
N LEU A 116 -5.46 12.95 12.05
CA LEU A 116 -4.57 13.29 10.95
C LEU A 116 -5.02 14.61 10.36
N GLU A 117 -4.11 15.55 10.28
CA GLU A 117 -4.27 16.78 9.54
C GLU A 117 -3.25 16.80 8.41
N PHE A 118 -3.69 17.11 7.20
CA PHE A 118 -2.80 17.30 6.07
C PHE A 118 -3.31 18.40 5.12
N ILE A 119 -2.37 18.99 4.40
CA ILE A 119 -2.64 20.05 3.41
C ILE A 119 -2.34 19.45 2.03
N PRO A 120 -3.37 19.12 1.23
CA PRO A 120 -3.17 18.62 -0.12
C PRO A 120 -2.40 19.60 -0.97
N THR A 121 -1.55 19.10 -1.85
CA THR A 121 -0.93 19.90 -2.89
C THR A 121 -1.72 19.82 -4.20
N LYS A 122 -1.28 20.53 -5.23
CA LYS A 122 -1.87 20.44 -6.58
C LYS A 122 -1.80 19.03 -7.15
N SER A 123 -0.78 18.24 -6.76
CA SER A 123 -0.65 16.83 -7.16
C SER A 123 -1.81 15.95 -6.72
N LEU A 124 -2.56 16.37 -5.68
CA LEU A 124 -3.74 15.67 -5.17
C LEU A 124 -5.06 16.33 -5.59
N SER A 125 -5.01 17.17 -6.63
CA SER A 125 -6.21 17.81 -7.18
C SER A 125 -7.14 16.80 -7.88
N LYS A 126 -8.32 17.28 -8.28
CA LYS A 126 -9.29 16.45 -9.04
C LYS A 126 -8.71 15.86 -10.34
N GLU A 127 -7.67 16.47 -10.89
CA GLU A 127 -6.99 15.97 -12.09
C GLU A 127 -6.19 14.69 -11.83
N CYS A 128 -5.88 14.41 -10.56
CA CYS A 128 -5.13 13.23 -10.13
C CYS A 128 -6.00 12.02 -9.84
N THR A 129 -7.29 12.06 -10.17
CA THR A 129 -8.22 11.00 -9.81
C THR A 129 -7.98 9.70 -10.58
N LYS A 130 -8.25 8.58 -9.90
CA LYS A 130 -7.97 7.22 -10.36
C LYS A 130 -9.24 6.38 -10.47
N ALA A 131 -9.15 5.33 -11.26
CA ALA A 131 -10.20 4.31 -11.30
C ALA A 131 -10.15 3.42 -10.05
N LEU A 132 -11.25 2.74 -9.77
CA LEU A 132 -11.32 1.72 -8.73
C LEU A 132 -10.40 0.55 -9.07
N VAL A 133 -9.69 0.03 -8.06
CA VAL A 133 -8.83 -1.14 -8.20
C VAL A 133 -9.65 -2.41 -7.93
N TYR A 134 -9.43 -3.44 -8.73
CA TYR A 134 -10.07 -4.74 -8.60
C TYR A 134 -9.04 -5.83 -8.33
N SER A 135 -9.41 -6.86 -7.56
CA SER A 135 -8.52 -7.98 -7.20
C SER A 135 -7.89 -8.64 -8.43
N GLN A 136 -8.63 -8.78 -9.52
CA GLN A 136 -8.11 -9.37 -10.77
C GLN A 136 -6.90 -8.64 -11.37
N GLN A 137 -6.66 -7.37 -11.01
CA GLN A 137 -5.51 -6.59 -11.47
C GLN A 137 -4.22 -6.97 -10.74
N LEU A 138 -4.32 -7.50 -9.51
CA LEU A 138 -3.19 -7.78 -8.64
C LEU A 138 -2.33 -8.95 -9.16
N GLY A 139 -2.96 -9.92 -9.82
CA GLY A 139 -2.28 -11.07 -10.36
C GLY A 139 -2.07 -12.18 -9.33
N GLU A 140 -0.89 -12.81 -9.37
CA GLU A 140 -0.58 -14.01 -8.62
C GLU A 140 0.78 -13.87 -7.91
N ALA A 141 0.87 -14.38 -6.70
CA ALA A 141 2.14 -14.58 -6.02
C ALA A 141 2.91 -15.71 -6.72
N VAL A 142 4.14 -15.44 -7.15
CA VAL A 142 4.98 -16.44 -7.87
C VAL A 142 5.19 -17.67 -7.00
N ILE A 143 5.34 -17.49 -5.71
CA ILE A 143 5.36 -18.52 -4.68
C ILE A 143 4.28 -18.14 -3.66
N PRO A 144 3.34 -19.00 -3.34
CA PRO A 144 3.13 -20.40 -3.77
C PRO A 144 2.27 -20.60 -5.03
N ARG A 145 2.25 -19.68 -5.97
CA ARG A 145 1.40 -19.66 -7.18
C ARG A 145 -0.09 -19.54 -6.84
N GLN A 146 -0.38 -18.54 -6.02
CA GLN A 146 -1.75 -18.26 -5.61
C GLN A 146 -2.15 -16.84 -5.97
N ARG A 147 -3.41 -16.66 -6.34
CA ARG A 147 -3.94 -15.34 -6.65
C ARG A 147 -3.88 -14.41 -5.45
N ILE A 148 -3.57 -13.16 -5.71
CA ILE A 148 -3.65 -12.10 -4.72
C ILE A 148 -5.08 -11.57 -4.78
N GLU A 149 -5.92 -12.01 -3.82
CA GLU A 149 -7.37 -11.74 -3.83
C GLU A 149 -7.83 -11.17 -2.49
N LEU A 150 -8.82 -10.29 -2.53
CA LEU A 150 -9.51 -9.83 -1.34
C LEU A 150 -10.26 -11.00 -0.67
N PRO A 151 -10.33 -11.02 0.67
CA PRO A 151 -11.09 -12.03 1.39
C PRO A 151 -12.60 -11.95 1.08
N ASP A 152 -13.33 -13.00 1.47
CA ASP A 152 -14.81 -13.08 1.41
C ASP A 152 -15.39 -12.88 0.01
N GLY A 153 -14.64 -13.21 -1.04
CA GLY A 153 -15.09 -13.09 -2.43
C GLY A 153 -15.27 -11.64 -2.91
N LYS A 154 -14.78 -10.67 -2.16
CA LYS A 154 -14.78 -9.26 -2.60
C LYS A 154 -13.93 -9.09 -3.84
N LYS A 155 -14.40 -8.26 -4.76
CA LYS A 155 -13.75 -8.07 -6.06
C LYS A 155 -13.07 -6.72 -6.22
N ALA A 156 -13.35 -5.75 -5.36
CA ALA A 156 -12.88 -4.38 -5.51
C ALA A 156 -12.50 -3.74 -4.16
N PHE A 157 -11.54 -2.82 -4.18
CA PHE A 157 -11.13 -2.00 -3.05
C PHE A 157 -12.05 -0.77 -2.93
N ASP A 158 -13.32 -1.02 -2.66
CA ASP A 158 -14.40 -0.03 -2.78
C ASP A 158 -14.65 0.80 -1.51
N LYS A 159 -13.83 0.65 -0.47
CA LYS A 159 -13.89 1.47 0.75
C LYS A 159 -12.54 2.12 1.02
N ASP A 160 -12.58 3.32 1.60
CA ASP A 160 -11.40 3.99 2.13
C ASP A 160 -11.12 3.59 3.59
N TYR A 161 -10.05 4.13 4.18
CA TYR A 161 -9.67 3.90 5.58
C TYR A 161 -10.81 4.18 6.58
N LEU A 162 -11.65 5.16 6.29
CA LEU A 162 -12.80 5.55 7.13
C LEU A 162 -14.08 4.78 6.79
N GLY A 163 -14.01 3.74 5.94
CA GLY A 163 -15.14 2.95 5.50
C GLY A 163 -16.06 3.63 4.47
N ARG A 164 -15.68 4.78 3.94
CA ARG A 164 -16.47 5.51 2.94
C ARG A 164 -16.30 4.85 1.57
N LYS A 165 -17.41 4.78 0.83
CA LYS A 165 -17.43 4.10 -0.46
C LYS A 165 -16.68 4.88 -1.53
N ARG A 166 -15.76 4.20 -2.22
CA ARG A 166 -15.09 4.68 -3.42
C ARG A 166 -15.98 4.52 -4.65
N LYS A 167 -15.81 5.39 -5.62
CA LYS A 167 -16.54 5.38 -6.89
C LYS A 167 -15.80 4.49 -7.91
N LYS A 168 -16.47 4.14 -9.01
CA LYS A 168 -15.80 3.46 -10.13
C LYS A 168 -14.66 4.29 -10.73
N ARG A 169 -14.80 5.62 -10.73
CA ARG A 169 -13.79 6.59 -11.20
C ARG A 169 -13.83 7.82 -10.31
N GLY A 170 -12.77 8.60 -10.34
CA GLY A 170 -12.70 9.86 -9.61
C GLY A 170 -12.27 9.71 -8.16
N ASN A 171 -11.56 8.63 -7.80
CA ASN A 171 -11.01 8.43 -6.47
C ASN A 171 -9.64 9.08 -6.35
N LEU A 172 -9.31 9.58 -5.17
CA LEU A 172 -7.96 10.04 -4.89
C LEU A 172 -7.02 8.87 -4.60
N PRO A 173 -5.72 9.01 -4.89
CA PRO A 173 -4.72 8.07 -4.40
C PRO A 173 -4.57 8.22 -2.89
N GLY A 174 -4.14 7.12 -2.25
CA GLY A 174 -3.98 7.07 -0.80
C GLY A 174 -5.16 6.48 -0.05
N ALA A 175 -5.02 6.41 1.28
CA ALA A 175 -5.94 5.69 2.15
C ALA A 175 -7.28 6.41 2.39
N ILE A 176 -7.31 7.71 2.28
CA ILE A 176 -8.47 8.54 2.65
C ILE A 176 -8.98 9.33 1.45
N GLU A 177 -10.26 9.21 1.17
CA GLU A 177 -10.97 10.10 0.24
C GLU A 177 -11.29 11.44 0.93
N PHE A 178 -10.98 12.56 0.27
CA PHE A 178 -11.30 13.89 0.75
C PHE A 178 -11.86 14.78 -0.37
N LYS A 179 -12.39 15.92 -0.02
CA LYS A 179 -12.96 16.89 -0.98
C LYS A 179 -12.25 18.22 -0.84
N GLY A 180 -11.90 18.80 -1.97
CA GLY A 180 -11.31 20.16 -2.05
C GLY A 180 -9.81 20.19 -1.84
N ASP A 181 -9.27 21.40 -1.99
CA ASP A 181 -7.84 21.71 -1.91
C ASP A 181 -7.48 22.39 -0.57
N SER A 182 -8.43 22.35 0.39
CA SER A 182 -8.22 22.93 1.72
C SER A 182 -7.64 21.90 2.68
N ARG A 183 -7.14 22.42 3.82
CA ARG A 183 -6.69 21.59 4.93
C ARG A 183 -7.72 20.52 5.28
N VAL A 184 -7.28 19.27 5.32
CA VAL A 184 -8.09 18.12 5.68
C VAL A 184 -7.76 17.72 7.11
N ARG A 185 -8.77 17.58 7.96
CA ARG A 185 -8.63 17.03 9.31
C ARG A 185 -9.63 15.90 9.50
N VAL A 186 -9.10 14.74 9.83
CA VAL A 186 -9.92 13.53 10.02
C VAL A 186 -9.49 12.79 11.28
N LYS A 187 -10.46 12.26 12.02
CA LYS A 187 -10.20 11.34 13.12
C LYS A 187 -9.79 9.99 12.54
N VAL A 188 -8.63 9.50 12.93
CA VAL A 188 -8.06 8.26 12.37
C VAL A 188 -8.03 7.12 13.38
N TYR A 189 -8.16 7.43 14.66
CA TYR A 189 -8.17 6.42 15.71
C TYR A 189 -8.91 6.95 16.96
N ASP A 190 -9.64 6.07 17.65
CA ASP A 190 -10.27 6.39 18.93
C ASP A 190 -9.29 6.17 20.08
N THR A 191 -9.40 6.97 21.16
CA THR A 191 -8.69 6.65 22.40
C THR A 191 -9.21 5.33 22.99
N TRP A 192 -8.31 4.52 23.51
CA TRP A 192 -8.69 3.35 24.29
C TRP A 192 -9.31 3.86 25.61
N ASN A 193 -10.58 3.57 25.82
CA ASN A 193 -11.24 3.75 27.11
C ASN A 193 -11.01 2.51 27.97
#